data_360c642ce0224e2f80906f193c7e90f9
#
_entry.id   360c642ce0224e2f80906f193c7e90f9
#
_cell.length_a   1.000
_cell.length_b   1.000
_cell.length_c   1.000
_cell.angle_alpha   90.00
_cell.angle_beta   90.00
_cell.angle_gamma   90.00
#
_symmetry.space_group_name_H-M   'P 1'
#
loop_
_entity.id
_entity.type
_entity.pdbx_description
1 polymer ?
#
loop_
_entity_poly.entity_id
_entity_poly.type
_entity_poly.pdbx_seq_one_letter_code
_entity_poly.pdbx_strand_id
1 'polypeptide(L)'
;MGIGSKIGKALGLKKKAWIETVKVEDLQRELLHIDNQIMLLSKEIERLEKQKKELFKKGIGKSDVEKLLIAEKIKDLDAEIKMKLKEYNRLMKQRRALSNLMRLKKWENKLKEKGIWEKIKSVEPEKLMQMLTNVEFEEQVFEQNLDKINQILGTEFTKVEVDESTKEILQLWEKVEKAELTPEAVEEQLAVKVKAEEEEEEEKEKETI
;
A
#
# COMPACT_ATOMS: atom_id res chain seq x y z
N MET A 1 -17.60 -5.03 -1.24
CA MET A 1 -17.54 -6.25 -0.40
C MET A 1 -16.08 -6.62 -0.27
N GLY A 2 -15.57 -6.72 0.97
CA GLY A 2 -14.14 -6.99 1.23
C GLY A 2 -13.71 -8.40 0.84
N ILE A 3 -12.41 -8.60 0.57
CA ILE A 3 -11.80 -9.89 0.20
C ILE A 3 -12.07 -10.95 1.28
N GLY A 4 -12.01 -10.59 2.57
CA GLY A 4 -12.34 -11.49 3.66
C GLY A 4 -13.75 -12.10 3.55
N SER A 5 -14.73 -11.33 3.06
CA SER A 5 -16.09 -11.79 2.80
C SER A 5 -16.18 -12.76 1.61
N LYS A 6 -15.35 -12.59 0.59
CA LYS A 6 -15.30 -13.51 -0.57
C LYS A 6 -14.58 -14.81 -0.22
N ILE A 7 -13.46 -14.74 0.49
CA ILE A 7 -12.72 -15.92 0.98
C ILE A 7 -13.59 -16.68 1.99
N GLY A 8 -14.23 -16.01 2.95
CA GLY A 8 -15.10 -16.64 3.92
C GLY A 8 -16.40 -17.23 3.33
N LYS A 9 -17.01 -16.59 2.31
CA LYS A 9 -18.21 -17.08 1.63
C LYS A 9 -17.91 -18.20 0.64
N ALA A 10 -16.78 -18.15 -0.06
CA ALA A 10 -16.39 -19.19 -1.03
C ALA A 10 -16.07 -20.54 -0.34
N LEU A 11 -15.72 -20.51 0.94
CA LEU A 11 -15.26 -21.70 1.66
C LEU A 11 -16.28 -22.29 2.67
N GLY A 12 -17.43 -21.65 2.91
CA GLY A 12 -18.52 -22.20 3.76
C GLY A 12 -18.11 -22.56 5.19
N LEU A 13 -17.02 -21.95 5.72
CA LEU A 13 -16.32 -22.45 6.90
C LEU A 13 -16.80 -21.81 8.19
N LYS A 14 -16.88 -22.63 9.24
CA LYS A 14 -17.08 -22.18 10.62
C LYS A 14 -15.94 -21.21 10.98
N LYS A 15 -16.27 -20.04 11.54
CA LYS A 15 -15.40 -18.87 11.80
C LYS A 15 -14.04 -19.19 12.48
N LYS A 16 -13.91 -20.29 13.21
CA LYS A 16 -12.73 -20.59 14.05
C LYS A 16 -11.53 -21.28 13.38
N ALA A 17 -11.65 -21.76 12.15
CA ALA A 17 -10.57 -22.52 11.50
C ALA A 17 -10.28 -22.10 10.05
N TRP A 18 -10.75 -20.93 9.64
CA TRP A 18 -10.65 -20.48 8.25
C TRP A 18 -9.19 -20.43 7.73
N ILE A 19 -8.25 -19.97 8.57
CA ILE A 19 -6.84 -19.84 8.19
C ILE A 19 -6.18 -21.20 7.94
N GLU A 20 -6.64 -22.27 8.59
CA GLU A 20 -6.11 -23.61 8.39
C GLU A 20 -6.51 -24.18 7.02
N THR A 21 -7.65 -23.78 6.50
CA THR A 21 -8.16 -24.23 5.19
C THR A 21 -7.63 -23.44 4.02
N VAL A 22 -7.07 -22.27 4.25
CA VAL A 22 -6.43 -21.45 3.22
C VAL A 22 -5.12 -22.10 2.80
N LYS A 23 -4.96 -22.37 1.50
CA LYS A 23 -3.76 -22.95 0.90
C LYS A 23 -2.82 -21.83 0.40
N VAL A 24 -1.52 -22.06 0.50
CA VAL A 24 -0.51 -21.11 0.02
C VAL A 24 -0.65 -20.88 -1.49
N GLU A 25 -0.98 -21.94 -2.23
CA GLU A 25 -1.16 -21.90 -3.69
C GLU A 25 -2.35 -21.02 -4.10
N ASP A 26 -3.42 -21.00 -3.30
CA ASP A 26 -4.58 -20.15 -3.54
C ASP A 26 -4.23 -18.67 -3.29
N LEU A 27 -3.45 -18.39 -2.24
CA LEU A 27 -2.94 -17.04 -1.96
C LEU A 27 -1.99 -16.55 -3.05
N GLN A 28 -1.14 -17.42 -3.59
CA GLN A 28 -0.24 -17.07 -4.70
C GLN A 28 -1.03 -16.71 -5.97
N ARG A 29 -2.08 -17.48 -6.29
CA ARG A 29 -2.93 -17.18 -7.45
C ARG A 29 -3.66 -15.85 -7.30
N GLU A 30 -4.17 -15.56 -6.11
CA GLU A 30 -4.84 -14.30 -5.82
C GLU A 30 -3.86 -13.11 -5.85
N LEU A 31 -2.63 -13.27 -5.32
CA LEU A 31 -1.58 -12.28 -5.43
C LEU A 31 -1.24 -11.96 -6.88
N LEU A 32 -1.05 -12.99 -7.72
CA LEU A 32 -0.79 -12.80 -9.14
C LEU A 32 -1.94 -12.06 -9.84
N HIS A 33 -3.19 -12.37 -9.47
CA HIS A 33 -4.34 -11.68 -10.02
C HIS A 33 -4.34 -10.19 -9.64
N ILE A 34 -4.07 -9.86 -8.37
CA ILE A 34 -3.98 -8.49 -7.90
C ILE A 34 -2.79 -7.75 -8.56
N ASP A 35 -1.63 -8.38 -8.69
CA ASP A 35 -0.47 -7.78 -9.34
C ASP A 35 -0.77 -7.42 -10.81
N ASN A 36 -1.50 -8.28 -11.52
CA ASN A 36 -1.95 -7.98 -12.87
C ASN A 36 -2.93 -6.79 -12.92
N GLN A 37 -3.86 -6.71 -11.96
CA GLN A 37 -4.78 -5.58 -11.88
C GLN A 37 -4.04 -4.27 -11.58
N ILE A 38 -3.08 -4.28 -10.66
CA ILE A 38 -2.23 -3.14 -10.32
C ILE A 38 -1.46 -2.67 -11.56
N MET A 39 -0.85 -3.60 -12.30
CA MET A 39 -0.11 -3.29 -13.52
C MET A 39 -1.00 -2.64 -14.60
N LEU A 40 -2.20 -3.17 -14.82
CA LEU A 40 -3.13 -2.62 -15.80
C LEU A 40 -3.58 -1.21 -15.39
N LEU A 41 -3.91 -1.03 -14.11
CA LEU A 41 -4.37 0.24 -13.56
C LEU A 41 -3.27 1.31 -13.61
N SER A 42 -2.02 0.94 -13.31
CA SER A 42 -0.85 1.83 -13.44
C SER A 42 -0.68 2.33 -14.87
N LYS A 43 -0.74 1.43 -15.88
CA LYS A 43 -0.67 1.81 -17.28
C LYS A 43 -1.80 2.73 -17.71
N GLU A 44 -2.98 2.54 -17.15
CA GLU A 44 -4.14 3.38 -17.44
C GLU A 44 -3.96 4.79 -16.85
N ILE A 45 -3.46 4.89 -15.61
CA ILE A 45 -3.12 6.16 -14.98
C ILE A 45 -2.06 6.91 -15.81
N GLU A 46 -0.97 6.23 -16.19
CA GLU A 46 0.07 6.83 -17.04
C GLU A 46 -0.49 7.37 -18.38
N ARG A 47 -1.41 6.62 -18.99
CA ARG A 47 -2.08 7.06 -20.23
C ARG A 47 -2.90 8.32 -20.03
N LEU A 48 -3.66 8.39 -18.93
CA LEU A 48 -4.48 9.57 -18.60
C LEU A 48 -3.61 10.79 -18.30
N GLU A 49 -2.52 10.61 -17.54
CA GLU A 49 -1.56 11.68 -17.28
C GLU A 49 -0.90 12.21 -18.55
N LYS A 50 -0.55 11.32 -19.49
CA LYS A 50 -0.04 11.72 -20.79
C LYS A 50 -1.06 12.53 -21.58
N GLN A 51 -2.31 12.10 -21.60
CA GLN A 51 -3.40 12.85 -22.25
C GLN A 51 -3.59 14.23 -21.61
N LYS A 52 -3.55 14.32 -20.29
CA LYS A 52 -3.60 15.59 -19.55
C LYS A 52 -2.47 16.53 -19.97
N LYS A 53 -1.21 16.05 -20.02
CA LYS A 53 -0.04 16.83 -20.48
C LYS A 53 -0.21 17.30 -21.93
N GLU A 54 -0.75 16.48 -22.81
CA GLU A 54 -1.01 16.83 -24.21
C GLU A 54 -2.10 17.92 -24.33
N LEU A 55 -3.18 17.83 -23.56
CA LEU A 55 -4.21 18.86 -23.50
C LEU A 55 -3.66 20.18 -23.00
N PHE A 56 -2.84 20.16 -21.94
CA PHE A 56 -2.19 21.37 -21.42
C PHE A 56 -1.35 22.07 -22.50
N LYS A 57 -0.52 21.29 -23.23
CA LYS A 57 0.28 21.82 -24.35
C LYS A 57 -0.59 22.42 -25.45
N LYS A 58 -1.73 21.77 -25.78
CA LYS A 58 -2.67 22.27 -26.80
C LYS A 58 -3.36 23.57 -26.44
N GLY A 59 -3.46 23.88 -25.14
CA GLY A 59 -4.05 25.13 -24.65
C GLY A 59 -3.16 26.36 -24.83
N ILE A 60 -1.86 26.17 -25.02
CA ILE A 60 -0.91 27.26 -25.19
C ILE A 60 -1.19 27.99 -26.52
N GLY A 61 -1.35 29.31 -26.43
CA GLY A 61 -1.64 30.17 -27.61
C GLY A 61 -3.07 30.11 -28.16
N LYS A 62 -3.98 29.39 -27.48
CA LYS A 62 -5.40 29.34 -27.84
C LYS A 62 -6.18 30.54 -27.31
N SER A 63 -7.37 30.79 -27.88
CA SER A 63 -8.31 31.79 -27.36
C SER A 63 -8.81 31.43 -25.96
N ASP A 64 -9.31 32.40 -25.21
CA ASP A 64 -9.78 32.19 -23.84
C ASP A 64 -10.94 31.19 -23.76
N VAL A 65 -11.83 31.18 -24.77
CA VAL A 65 -12.92 30.20 -24.84
C VAL A 65 -12.37 28.78 -25.08
N GLU A 66 -11.40 28.62 -25.97
CA GLU A 66 -10.77 27.32 -26.20
C GLU A 66 -9.98 26.83 -24.97
N LYS A 67 -9.29 27.75 -24.25
CA LYS A 67 -8.60 27.43 -23.00
C LYS A 67 -9.57 26.94 -21.93
N LEU A 68 -10.74 27.59 -21.77
CA LEU A 68 -11.78 27.14 -20.84
C LEU A 68 -12.24 25.71 -21.14
N LEU A 69 -12.54 25.40 -22.40
CA LEU A 69 -12.97 24.06 -22.82
C LEU A 69 -11.86 23.01 -22.58
N ILE A 70 -10.60 23.37 -22.78
CA ILE A 70 -9.47 22.49 -22.52
C ILE A 70 -9.30 22.29 -20.99
N ALA A 71 -9.45 23.34 -20.19
CA ALA A 71 -9.36 23.27 -18.74
C ALA A 71 -10.44 22.36 -18.12
N GLU A 72 -11.66 22.39 -18.66
CA GLU A 72 -12.72 21.46 -18.24
C GLU A 72 -12.33 20.00 -18.51
N LYS A 73 -11.81 19.70 -19.72
CA LYS A 73 -11.33 18.35 -20.05
C LYS A 73 -10.18 17.88 -19.14
N ILE A 74 -9.27 18.78 -18.76
CA ILE A 74 -8.20 18.48 -17.81
C ILE A 74 -8.78 18.15 -16.44
N LYS A 75 -9.78 18.88 -15.96
CA LYS A 75 -10.46 18.57 -14.69
C LYS A 75 -11.14 17.21 -14.70
N ASP A 76 -11.77 16.84 -15.82
CA ASP A 76 -12.40 15.51 -15.96
C ASP A 76 -11.35 14.40 -15.90
N LEU A 77 -10.20 14.57 -16.56
CA LEU A 77 -9.08 13.63 -16.48
C LEU A 77 -8.51 13.55 -15.06
N ASP A 78 -8.37 14.68 -14.36
CA ASP A 78 -7.93 14.70 -12.95
C ASP A 78 -8.87 13.92 -12.04
N ALA A 79 -10.18 14.08 -12.23
CA ALA A 79 -11.17 13.33 -11.47
C ALA A 79 -11.06 11.82 -11.73
N GLU A 80 -10.87 11.43 -12.99
CA GLU A 80 -10.69 10.02 -13.38
C GLU A 80 -9.38 9.45 -12.79
N ILE A 81 -8.26 10.17 -12.90
CA ILE A 81 -6.97 9.79 -12.30
C ILE A 81 -7.12 9.59 -10.79
N LYS A 82 -7.77 10.53 -10.08
CA LYS A 82 -8.02 10.41 -8.63
C LYS A 82 -8.83 9.16 -8.26
N MET A 83 -9.84 8.80 -9.04
CA MET A 83 -10.61 7.58 -8.81
C MET A 83 -9.74 6.34 -9.01
N LYS A 84 -8.92 6.30 -10.07
CA LYS A 84 -8.02 5.17 -10.34
C LYS A 84 -6.91 5.04 -9.31
N LEU A 85 -6.36 6.14 -8.81
CA LEU A 85 -5.40 6.14 -7.71
C LEU A 85 -5.99 5.59 -6.41
N LYS A 86 -7.26 5.91 -6.09
CA LYS A 86 -7.95 5.29 -4.94
C LYS A 86 -8.09 3.78 -5.10
N GLU A 87 -8.39 3.30 -6.30
CA GLU A 87 -8.48 1.88 -6.60
C GLU A 87 -7.10 1.21 -6.53
N TYR A 88 -6.07 1.83 -7.09
CA TYR A 88 -4.68 1.40 -7.01
C TYR A 88 -4.24 1.23 -5.55
N ASN A 89 -4.45 2.24 -4.70
CA ASN A 89 -4.12 2.19 -3.29
C ASN A 89 -4.89 1.07 -2.55
N ARG A 90 -6.16 0.84 -2.91
CA ARG A 90 -6.93 -0.27 -2.37
C ARG A 90 -6.32 -1.62 -2.74
N LEU A 91 -5.94 -1.81 -3.99
CA LEU A 91 -5.30 -3.04 -4.46
C LEU A 91 -3.93 -3.26 -3.80
N MET A 92 -3.13 -2.21 -3.64
CA MET A 92 -1.84 -2.27 -2.92
C MET A 92 -2.01 -2.73 -1.47
N LYS A 93 -3.02 -2.20 -0.76
CA LYS A 93 -3.36 -2.65 0.60
C LYS A 93 -3.78 -4.12 0.62
N GLN A 94 -4.58 -4.56 -0.33
CA GLN A 94 -5.01 -5.96 -0.47
C GLN A 94 -3.83 -6.88 -0.76
N ARG A 95 -2.94 -6.49 -1.67
CA ARG A 95 -1.70 -7.19 -1.99
C ARG A 95 -0.85 -7.39 -0.75
N ARG A 96 -0.61 -6.32 0.03
CA ARG A 96 0.16 -6.38 1.28
C ARG A 96 -0.44 -7.37 2.27
N ALA A 97 -1.74 -7.29 2.52
CA ALA A 97 -2.43 -8.19 3.46
C ALA A 97 -2.31 -9.67 3.03
N LEU A 98 -2.50 -9.98 1.73
CA LEU A 98 -2.35 -11.33 1.21
C LEU A 98 -0.91 -11.85 1.27
N SER A 99 0.06 -11.00 0.95
CA SER A 99 1.48 -11.33 1.06
C SER A 99 1.85 -11.68 2.52
N ASN A 100 1.40 -10.87 3.46
CA ASN A 100 1.61 -11.12 4.88
C ASN A 100 0.89 -12.39 5.37
N LEU A 101 -0.34 -12.64 4.92
CA LEU A 101 -1.06 -13.87 5.23
C LEU A 101 -0.31 -15.11 4.69
N MET A 102 0.23 -15.02 3.48
CA MET A 102 1.06 -16.09 2.91
C MET A 102 2.31 -16.34 3.75
N ARG A 103 2.98 -15.29 4.26
CA ARG A 103 4.12 -15.44 5.16
C ARG A 103 3.72 -16.11 6.48
N LEU A 104 2.61 -15.71 7.11
CA LEU A 104 2.09 -16.38 8.30
C LEU A 104 1.84 -17.87 8.05
N LYS A 105 1.28 -18.21 6.88
CA LYS A 105 1.08 -19.62 6.51
C LYS A 105 2.41 -20.38 6.33
N LYS A 106 3.40 -19.77 5.70
CA LYS A 106 4.75 -20.36 5.59
C LYS A 106 5.42 -20.56 6.96
N TRP A 107 5.14 -19.69 7.93
CA TRP A 107 5.66 -19.76 9.29
C TRP A 107 4.77 -20.55 10.26
N GLU A 108 3.72 -21.18 9.78
CA GLU A 108 2.72 -21.87 10.62
C GLU A 108 3.34 -22.78 11.67
N ASN A 109 4.30 -23.63 11.31
CA ASN A 109 4.96 -24.54 12.25
C ASN A 109 5.75 -23.79 13.33
N LYS A 110 6.55 -22.79 12.96
CA LYS A 110 7.30 -21.95 13.90
C LYS A 110 6.37 -21.18 14.83
N LEU A 111 5.25 -20.67 14.31
CA LEU A 111 4.25 -19.96 15.12
C LEU A 111 3.50 -20.92 16.08
N LYS A 112 3.31 -22.20 15.72
CA LYS A 112 2.80 -23.23 16.62
C LYS A 112 3.76 -23.51 17.77
N GLU A 113 5.05 -23.67 17.49
CA GLU A 113 6.10 -23.87 18.50
C GLU A 113 6.17 -22.71 19.51
N LYS A 114 5.95 -21.48 19.05
CA LYS A 114 5.91 -20.28 19.91
C LYS A 114 4.53 -20.04 20.59
N GLY A 115 3.54 -20.91 20.38
CA GLY A 115 2.19 -20.79 20.97
C GLY A 115 1.34 -19.62 20.43
N ILE A 116 1.77 -18.99 19.31
CA ILE A 116 1.10 -17.81 18.72
C ILE A 116 0.01 -18.22 17.74
N TRP A 117 0.14 -19.37 17.12
CA TRP A 117 -0.78 -19.84 16.06
C TRP A 117 -2.24 -19.92 16.53
N GLU A 118 -2.48 -20.36 17.76
CA GLU A 118 -3.84 -20.43 18.34
C GLU A 118 -4.47 -19.05 18.49
N LYS A 119 -3.66 -18.03 18.86
CA LYS A 119 -4.12 -16.64 18.90
C LYS A 119 -4.53 -16.15 17.51
N ILE A 120 -3.72 -16.44 16.48
CA ILE A 120 -4.03 -16.07 15.09
C ILE A 120 -5.32 -16.73 14.64
N LYS A 121 -5.54 -18.01 14.93
CA LYS A 121 -6.78 -18.74 14.58
C LYS A 121 -8.02 -18.16 15.25
N SER A 122 -7.88 -17.56 16.41
CA SER A 122 -9.01 -16.98 17.14
C SER A 122 -9.45 -15.62 16.56
N VAL A 123 -8.63 -14.97 15.74
CA VAL A 123 -8.95 -13.69 15.11
C VAL A 123 -9.91 -13.89 13.94
N GLU A 124 -10.93 -13.05 13.83
CA GLU A 124 -11.85 -13.06 12.69
C GLU A 124 -11.11 -12.73 11.37
N PRO A 125 -11.50 -13.36 10.23
CA PRO A 125 -10.82 -13.18 8.95
C PRO A 125 -10.66 -11.73 8.52
N GLU A 126 -11.74 -10.96 8.62
CA GLU A 126 -11.73 -9.53 8.23
C GLU A 126 -10.79 -8.71 9.11
N LYS A 127 -10.82 -8.97 10.43
CA LYS A 127 -9.94 -8.29 11.40
C LYS A 127 -8.48 -8.65 11.16
N LEU A 128 -8.16 -9.93 10.93
CA LEU A 128 -6.79 -10.34 10.61
C LEU A 128 -6.30 -9.70 9.31
N MET A 129 -7.10 -9.72 8.25
CA MET A 129 -6.72 -9.10 6.98
C MET A 129 -6.48 -7.59 7.13
N GLN A 130 -7.30 -6.89 7.93
CA GLN A 130 -7.12 -5.48 8.21
C GLN A 130 -5.81 -5.22 8.99
N MET A 131 -5.50 -6.03 10.01
CA MET A 131 -4.25 -5.97 10.75
C MET A 131 -3.05 -6.15 9.82
N LEU A 132 -3.11 -7.16 8.94
CA LEU A 132 -2.03 -7.47 8.00
C LEU A 132 -1.85 -6.42 6.90
N THR A 133 -2.83 -5.55 6.68
CA THR A 133 -2.69 -4.41 5.74
C THR A 133 -1.71 -3.37 6.24
N ASN A 134 -1.63 -3.18 7.55
CA ASN A 134 -0.90 -2.09 8.20
C ASN A 134 0.50 -2.49 8.69
N VAL A 135 0.92 -3.71 8.42
CA VAL A 135 2.23 -4.24 8.85
C VAL A 135 3.02 -4.67 7.63
N GLU A 136 4.30 -4.42 7.66
CA GLU A 136 5.24 -4.95 6.69
C GLU A 136 6.12 -6.01 7.36
N PHE A 137 5.98 -7.27 6.92
CA PHE A 137 6.84 -8.36 7.37
C PHE A 137 8.04 -8.48 6.44
N GLU A 138 9.22 -8.55 7.04
CA GLU A 138 10.44 -8.84 6.30
C GLU A 138 10.50 -10.31 5.91
N GLU A 139 10.93 -10.62 4.70
CA GLU A 139 10.80 -11.97 4.15
C GLU A 139 11.79 -12.95 4.79
N GLN A 140 12.93 -12.46 5.26
CA GLN A 140 14.07 -13.29 5.68
C GLN A 140 14.20 -13.47 7.19
N VAL A 141 13.57 -12.62 8.01
CA VAL A 141 13.82 -12.58 9.46
C VAL A 141 12.55 -12.87 10.26
N PHE A 142 12.35 -14.16 10.61
CA PHE A 142 11.18 -14.59 11.39
C PHE A 142 11.13 -13.95 12.79
N GLU A 143 12.27 -13.90 13.49
CA GLU A 143 12.30 -13.42 14.90
C GLU A 143 11.94 -11.92 15.00
N GLN A 144 12.40 -11.07 14.09
CA GLN A 144 12.02 -9.65 14.05
C GLN A 144 10.53 -9.45 13.73
N ASN A 145 9.95 -10.33 12.93
CA ASN A 145 8.53 -10.29 12.63
C ASN A 145 7.66 -10.82 13.77
N LEU A 146 8.22 -11.61 14.68
CA LEU A 146 7.51 -12.18 15.82
C LEU A 146 6.96 -11.08 16.74
N ASP A 147 7.76 -10.05 17.01
CA ASP A 147 7.33 -8.90 17.81
C ASP A 147 6.21 -8.12 17.11
N LYS A 148 6.34 -7.89 15.81
CA LYS A 148 5.29 -7.27 15.01
C LYS A 148 3.98 -8.09 15.04
N ILE A 149 4.06 -9.41 14.95
CA ILE A 149 2.90 -10.31 15.07
C ILE A 149 2.27 -10.20 16.46
N ASN A 150 3.06 -10.25 17.52
CA ASN A 150 2.56 -10.11 18.90
C ASN A 150 1.92 -8.73 19.11
N GLN A 151 2.52 -7.66 18.60
CA GLN A 151 1.99 -6.33 18.68
C GLN A 151 0.62 -6.21 18.03
N ILE A 152 0.46 -6.69 16.78
CA ILE A 152 -0.83 -6.63 16.08
C ILE A 152 -1.92 -7.51 16.75
N LEU A 153 -1.54 -8.62 17.37
CA LEU A 153 -2.46 -9.49 18.10
C LEU A 153 -2.83 -8.95 19.49
N GLY A 154 -2.00 -8.06 20.05
CA GLY A 154 -2.18 -7.45 21.39
C GLY A 154 -2.88 -6.09 21.36
N THR A 155 -2.95 -5.42 20.21
CA THR A 155 -3.60 -4.11 20.11
C THR A 155 -5.11 -4.25 20.03
N GLU A 156 -5.82 -3.73 21.02
CA GLU A 156 -7.17 -3.22 20.81
C GLU A 156 -7.07 -2.05 19.84
N PHE A 157 -7.90 -2.06 18.79
CA PHE A 157 -7.84 -1.15 17.64
C PHE A 157 -7.89 0.33 18.06
N THR A 158 -6.76 0.93 18.31
CA THR A 158 -6.60 2.38 18.20
C THR A 158 -6.14 2.70 16.77
N LYS A 159 -6.68 3.76 16.18
CA LYS A 159 -6.39 4.21 14.81
C LYS A 159 -4.90 4.08 14.51
N VAL A 160 -4.57 3.33 13.45
CA VAL A 160 -3.19 3.25 12.94
C VAL A 160 -2.78 4.64 12.50
N GLU A 161 -1.80 5.19 13.17
CA GLU A 161 -1.12 6.40 12.73
C GLU A 161 -0.42 6.09 11.40
N VAL A 162 -0.67 6.94 10.42
CA VAL A 162 0.09 6.95 9.17
C VAL A 162 1.53 7.24 9.57
N ASP A 163 2.46 6.42 9.13
CA ASP A 163 3.86 6.59 9.44
C ASP A 163 4.34 7.99 9.02
N GLU A 164 5.31 8.54 9.75
CA GLU A 164 5.71 9.94 9.64
C GLU A 164 6.30 10.25 8.26
N SER A 165 7.01 9.32 7.64
CA SER A 165 7.57 9.45 6.30
C SER A 165 6.47 9.51 5.23
N THR A 166 5.42 8.72 5.37
CA THR A 166 4.24 8.78 4.48
C THR A 166 3.47 10.10 4.66
N LYS A 167 3.36 10.62 5.90
CA LYS A 167 2.75 11.95 6.15
C LYS A 167 3.54 13.07 5.50
N GLU A 168 4.87 13.03 5.59
CA GLU A 168 5.73 14.04 5.00
C GLU A 168 5.65 14.05 3.47
N ILE A 169 5.66 12.88 2.82
CA ILE A 169 5.48 12.76 1.37
C ILE A 169 4.12 13.33 0.94
N LEU A 170 3.05 13.02 1.68
CA LEU A 170 1.71 13.57 1.40
C LEU A 170 1.70 15.10 1.57
N GLN A 171 2.37 15.65 2.58
CA GLN A 171 2.48 17.10 2.80
C GLN A 171 3.31 17.78 1.70
N LEU A 172 4.38 17.15 1.21
CA LEU A 172 5.17 17.67 0.10
C LEU A 172 4.33 17.74 -1.18
N TRP A 173 3.55 16.70 -1.47
CA TRP A 173 2.63 16.72 -2.61
C TRP A 173 1.55 17.78 -2.46
N GLU A 174 0.99 17.96 -1.26
CA GLU A 174 0.00 19.01 -1.00
C GLU A 174 0.57 20.42 -1.22
N LYS A 175 1.85 20.65 -0.88
CA LYS A 175 2.55 21.92 -1.15
C LYS A 175 2.78 22.15 -2.65
N VAL A 176 3.09 21.10 -3.41
CA VAL A 176 3.17 21.19 -4.88
C VAL A 176 1.81 21.48 -5.50
N GLU A 177 0.76 20.83 -5.02
CA GLU A 177 -0.61 21.06 -5.50
C GLU A 177 -1.10 22.48 -5.19
N LYS A 178 -0.62 23.10 -4.10
CA LYS A 178 -0.91 24.50 -3.73
C LYS A 178 0.00 25.52 -4.43
N ALA A 179 0.88 25.06 -5.34
CA ALA A 179 1.90 25.88 -6.02
C ALA A 179 2.89 26.59 -5.06
N GLU A 180 3.04 26.10 -3.84
CA GLU A 180 4.02 26.60 -2.86
C GLU A 180 5.44 26.06 -3.12
N LEU A 181 5.55 24.93 -3.86
CA LEU A 181 6.81 24.31 -4.28
C LEU A 181 6.72 23.86 -5.73
N THR A 182 7.83 23.94 -6.46
CA THR A 182 7.92 23.32 -7.80
C THR A 182 8.25 21.84 -7.69
N PRO A 183 7.86 21.00 -8.68
CA PRO A 183 8.22 19.60 -8.70
C PRO A 183 9.72 19.33 -8.58
N GLU A 184 10.54 20.19 -9.20
CA GLU A 184 12.01 20.12 -9.15
C GLU A 184 12.54 20.38 -7.73
N ALA A 185 11.96 21.34 -7.00
CA ALA A 185 12.33 21.62 -5.62
C ALA A 185 11.98 20.47 -4.67
N VAL A 186 10.93 19.70 -4.97
CA VAL A 186 10.57 18.50 -4.20
C VAL A 186 11.52 17.34 -4.47
N GLU A 187 11.94 17.14 -5.73
CA GLU A 187 12.95 16.12 -6.07
C GLU A 187 14.27 16.42 -5.36
N GLU A 188 14.68 17.69 -5.28
CA GLU A 188 15.89 18.11 -4.59
C GLU A 188 15.78 17.88 -3.06
N GLN A 189 14.63 18.19 -2.43
CA GLN A 189 14.41 17.93 -1.00
C GLN A 189 14.37 16.43 -0.66
N LEU A 190 13.77 15.61 -1.51
CA LEU A 190 13.75 14.16 -1.33
C LEU A 190 15.15 13.56 -1.50
N ALA A 191 15.94 14.04 -2.48
CA ALA A 191 17.31 13.58 -2.71
C ALA A 191 18.26 13.96 -1.55
N VAL A 192 18.05 15.12 -0.93
CA VAL A 192 18.84 15.57 0.24
C VAL A 192 18.51 14.71 1.47
N LYS A 193 17.23 14.35 1.69
CA LYS A 193 16.83 13.49 2.81
C LYS A 193 17.40 12.07 2.69
N VAL A 194 17.32 11.47 1.49
CA VAL A 194 17.88 10.13 1.26
C VAL A 194 19.36 10.09 1.58
N LYS A 195 20.12 11.13 1.18
CA LYS A 195 21.55 11.23 1.52
C LYS A 195 21.81 11.42 3.01
N ALA A 196 20.98 12.20 3.70
CA ALA A 196 21.13 12.41 5.14
C ALA A 196 20.81 11.12 5.94
N GLU A 197 19.83 10.35 5.52
CA GLU A 197 19.50 9.05 6.13
C GLU A 197 20.61 8.00 5.89
N GLU A 198 21.22 8.00 4.69
CA GLU A 198 22.37 7.13 4.36
C GLU A 198 23.61 7.50 5.21
N GLU A 199 23.88 8.81 5.42
CA GLU A 199 25.00 9.29 6.24
C GLU A 199 24.79 8.96 7.74
N GLU A 200 23.55 9.07 8.28
CA GLU A 200 23.22 8.67 9.64
C GLU A 200 23.30 7.15 9.88
N GLU A 201 22.95 6.33 8.89
CA GLU A 201 23.12 4.88 8.98
C GLU A 201 24.59 4.48 8.95
N GLU A 202 25.42 5.12 8.09
CA GLU A 202 26.85 4.88 8.07
C GLU A 202 27.57 5.34 9.35
N GLU A 203 27.14 6.43 10.00
CA GLU A 203 27.71 6.85 11.29
C GLU A 203 27.35 5.87 12.41
N LYS A 204 26.11 5.38 12.46
CA LYS A 204 25.68 4.38 13.46
C LYS A 204 26.38 3.03 13.30
N GLU A 205 26.72 2.63 12.08
CA GLU A 205 27.52 1.42 11.84
C GLU A 205 28.99 1.60 12.29
N LYS A 206 29.55 2.80 12.18
CA LYS A 206 30.93 3.11 12.63
C LYS A 206 31.06 3.24 14.16
N GLU A 207 30.01 3.62 14.87
CA GLU A 207 30.00 3.66 16.35
C GLU A 207 29.80 2.29 17.01
N THR A 208 29.42 1.27 16.25
CA THR A 208 29.09 -0.08 16.77
C THR A 208 30.27 -1.07 16.61
N ILE A 209 31.43 -0.62 16.10
CA ILE A 209 32.68 -1.39 15.97
C ILE A 209 33.71 -0.93 17.00
#